data_70816105d52a36b228d539885c85a3ed
#
_entry.id   70816105d52a36b228d539885c85a3ed
#
_cell.length_a   1.000
_cell.length_b   1.000
_cell.length_c   1.000
_cell.angle_alpha   90.00
_cell.angle_beta   90.00
_cell.angle_gamma   90.00
#
_symmetry.space_group_name_H-M   'P 1'
#
loop_
_entity.id
_entity.type
_entity.pdbx_description
1 polymer ?
#
loop_
_entity_poly.entity_id
_entity_poly.type
_entity_poly.pdbx_seq_one_letter_code
_entity_poly.pdbx_strand_id
1 'polypeptide(L)'
;QAEIDKAVENARQADVAVVVLGGGQRTCGENKSRTSLDLPGRQLQLLQAIQATGKPVVLILINGRPLSINWADKFVPAILEAWYPGSKGGTALADILFGDYNPGGKLTVTFPKTVGQIPFNFPCKPSSQIDGGKNPGPTGNMSRINGALYPFGYGLSYTTFEYSDLDITPRVITPNESATVRLKVTNTGKRAGDEVVQLYIRDVLSSITTYEKNLAGFQRIHLEPGEAQELSFTIDRKHLELLDADMKWVVEPGDFVLMAGASSEDIRLNGTLTVEDYQTRAKAIEAQKPAKRVSASTNPEDAENVLDEKIIPKVLGTFWYSD
;
A
#
# COMPACT_ATOMS: atom_id res chain seq x y z
N GLN A 1 -31.43 12.92 25.48
CA GLN A 1 -31.02 14.31 25.26
C GLN A 1 -30.27 14.85 26.48
N ALA A 2 -30.76 14.69 27.69
CA ALA A 2 -30.12 15.19 28.91
C ALA A 2 -28.64 14.77 29.09
N GLU A 3 -28.25 13.56 28.66
CA GLU A 3 -26.85 13.13 28.71
C GLU A 3 -25.98 13.88 27.69
N ILE A 4 -26.49 14.17 26.51
CA ILE A 4 -25.80 14.99 25.51
C ILE A 4 -25.62 16.42 26.05
N ASP A 5 -26.68 17.00 26.64
CA ASP A 5 -26.62 18.35 27.16
C ASP A 5 -25.60 18.46 28.30
N LYS A 6 -25.53 17.46 29.17
CA LYS A 6 -24.51 17.38 30.23
C LYS A 6 -23.08 17.27 29.67
N ALA A 7 -22.89 16.46 28.62
CA ALA A 7 -21.58 16.32 27.98
C ALA A 7 -21.16 17.63 27.29
N VAL A 8 -22.08 18.35 26.67
CA VAL A 8 -21.84 19.70 26.11
C VAL A 8 -21.44 20.70 27.17
N GLU A 9 -22.10 20.71 28.33
CA GLU A 9 -21.75 21.60 29.41
C GLU A 9 -20.34 21.30 29.98
N ASN A 10 -20.01 20.03 30.15
CA ASN A 10 -18.66 19.63 30.56
C ASN A 10 -17.61 20.08 29.53
N ALA A 11 -17.90 19.90 28.22
CA ALA A 11 -17.00 20.32 27.16
C ALA A 11 -16.75 21.83 27.13
N ARG A 12 -17.75 22.64 27.43
CA ARG A 12 -17.61 24.12 27.52
C ARG A 12 -16.62 24.55 28.59
N GLN A 13 -16.55 23.80 29.69
CA GLN A 13 -15.69 24.09 30.84
C GLN A 13 -14.27 23.51 30.67
N ALA A 14 -14.03 22.64 29.70
CA ALA A 14 -12.75 22.03 29.42
C ALA A 14 -11.93 22.85 28.40
N ASP A 15 -10.60 22.63 28.40
CA ASP A 15 -9.71 23.19 27.39
C ASP A 15 -9.76 22.35 26.08
N VAL A 16 -9.92 21.03 26.22
CA VAL A 16 -9.99 20.05 25.10
C VAL A 16 -11.05 18.99 25.45
N ALA A 17 -11.85 18.60 24.49
CA ALA A 17 -12.79 17.50 24.61
C ALA A 17 -12.24 16.22 23.95
N VAL A 18 -11.89 15.22 24.73
CA VAL A 18 -11.55 13.88 24.25
C VAL A 18 -12.82 13.03 24.22
N VAL A 19 -13.28 12.68 23.03
CA VAL A 19 -14.57 12.00 22.82
C VAL A 19 -14.29 10.57 22.35
N VAL A 20 -14.65 9.59 23.19
CA VAL A 20 -14.45 8.15 22.88
C VAL A 20 -15.75 7.57 22.36
N LEU A 21 -15.76 7.14 21.11
CA LEU A 21 -16.93 6.60 20.42
C LEU A 21 -16.57 5.27 19.71
N GLY A 22 -17.54 4.66 19.06
CA GLY A 22 -17.31 3.45 18.25
C GLY A 22 -18.33 2.35 18.50
N GLY A 23 -17.93 1.11 18.18
CA GLY A 23 -18.75 -0.09 18.32
C GLY A 23 -18.30 -0.96 19.50
N GLY A 24 -19.25 -1.42 20.29
CA GLY A 24 -19.01 -2.38 21.39
C GLY A 24 -19.60 -3.75 21.10
N GLN A 25 -19.72 -4.58 22.15
CA GLN A 25 -20.23 -5.96 22.07
C GLN A 25 -21.59 -6.12 21.36
N ARG A 26 -22.44 -5.08 21.37
CA ARG A 26 -23.74 -5.10 20.68
C ARG A 26 -23.63 -4.98 19.18
N THR A 27 -22.54 -4.43 18.66
CA THR A 27 -22.36 -4.09 17.24
C THR A 27 -21.21 -4.81 16.57
N CYS A 28 -20.35 -5.49 17.32
CA CYS A 28 -19.19 -6.22 16.83
C CYS A 28 -19.14 -7.62 17.47
N GLY A 29 -18.75 -8.62 16.68
CA GLY A 29 -18.64 -10.02 17.07
C GLY A 29 -19.42 -10.94 16.16
N GLU A 30 -19.45 -12.22 16.50
CA GLU A 30 -20.21 -13.25 15.78
C GLU A 30 -21.70 -12.89 15.74
N ASN A 31 -22.34 -13.07 14.59
CA ASN A 31 -23.74 -12.74 14.34
C ASN A 31 -24.14 -11.27 14.60
N LYS A 32 -23.15 -10.35 14.49
CA LYS A 32 -23.33 -8.92 14.65
C LYS A 32 -23.20 -8.15 13.33
N SER A 33 -23.77 -8.67 12.25
CA SER A 33 -23.84 -7.97 10.96
C SER A 33 -24.59 -6.65 11.09
N ARG A 34 -24.15 -5.65 10.30
CA ARG A 34 -24.76 -4.30 10.31
C ARG A 34 -25.17 -3.88 8.91
N THR A 35 -26.28 -3.17 8.81
CA THR A 35 -26.78 -2.55 7.59
C THR A 35 -26.26 -1.12 7.38
N SER A 36 -25.54 -0.56 8.36
CA SER A 36 -24.87 0.73 8.28
C SER A 36 -23.47 0.64 8.91
N LEU A 37 -22.53 1.40 8.38
CA LEU A 37 -21.18 1.61 8.93
C LEU A 37 -21.05 2.92 9.71
N ASP A 38 -22.14 3.65 9.92
CA ASP A 38 -22.14 4.87 10.71
C ASP A 38 -21.90 4.59 12.21
N LEU A 39 -21.52 5.61 12.95
CA LEU A 39 -21.44 5.58 14.40
C LEU A 39 -22.77 5.09 15.00
N PRO A 40 -22.76 4.11 15.92
CA PRO A 40 -23.98 3.55 16.47
C PRO A 40 -24.83 4.54 17.27
N GLY A 41 -26.13 4.40 17.19
CA GLY A 41 -27.08 5.17 18.00
C GLY A 41 -26.96 6.68 17.80
N ARG A 42 -26.85 7.42 18.87
CA ARG A 42 -26.78 8.91 18.88
C ARG A 42 -25.36 9.46 18.98
N GLN A 43 -24.34 8.64 18.73
CA GLN A 43 -22.94 9.04 18.91
C GLN A 43 -22.53 10.19 17.99
N LEU A 44 -22.99 10.19 16.73
CA LEU A 44 -22.73 11.30 15.82
C LEU A 44 -23.37 12.61 16.31
N GLN A 45 -24.59 12.53 16.85
CA GLN A 45 -25.28 13.70 17.41
C GLN A 45 -24.54 14.26 18.63
N LEU A 46 -24.01 13.39 19.51
CA LEU A 46 -23.17 13.79 20.64
C LEU A 46 -21.89 14.50 20.16
N LEU A 47 -21.19 13.90 19.19
CA LEU A 47 -19.96 14.47 18.64
C LEU A 47 -20.19 15.84 18.01
N GLN A 48 -21.28 15.99 17.25
CA GLN A 48 -21.68 17.25 16.62
C GLN A 48 -21.99 18.34 17.67
N ALA A 49 -22.70 17.98 18.74
CA ALA A 49 -23.04 18.89 19.81
C ALA A 49 -21.81 19.37 20.60
N ILE A 50 -20.84 18.49 20.84
CA ILE A 50 -19.57 18.84 21.50
C ILE A 50 -18.73 19.73 20.56
N GLN A 51 -18.60 19.38 19.30
CA GLN A 51 -17.85 20.18 18.33
C GLN A 51 -18.43 21.60 18.18
N ALA A 52 -19.75 21.74 18.26
CA ALA A 52 -20.44 23.04 18.20
C ALA A 52 -20.13 23.96 19.41
N THR A 53 -19.47 23.47 20.47
CA THR A 53 -18.99 24.31 21.58
C THR A 53 -17.80 25.19 21.17
N GLY A 54 -17.14 24.89 20.06
CA GLY A 54 -15.93 25.57 19.59
C GLY A 54 -14.64 25.14 20.30
N LYS A 55 -14.73 24.19 21.24
CA LYS A 55 -13.54 23.63 21.90
C LYS A 55 -12.81 22.66 20.97
N PRO A 56 -11.47 22.55 21.08
CA PRO A 56 -10.74 21.50 20.37
C PRO A 56 -11.29 20.12 20.71
N VAL A 57 -11.50 19.28 19.69
CA VAL A 57 -12.02 17.92 19.86
C VAL A 57 -11.00 16.91 19.36
N VAL A 58 -10.74 15.90 20.15
CA VAL A 58 -10.04 14.68 19.76
C VAL A 58 -11.03 13.53 19.78
N LEU A 59 -11.24 12.88 18.65
CA LEU A 59 -12.08 11.70 18.54
C LEU A 59 -11.22 10.45 18.68
N ILE A 60 -11.56 9.57 19.62
CA ILE A 60 -10.99 8.22 19.73
C ILE A 60 -12.05 7.22 19.34
N LEU A 61 -11.73 6.38 18.35
CA LEU A 61 -12.60 5.31 17.91
C LEU A 61 -12.16 3.97 18.50
N ILE A 62 -13.06 3.34 19.25
CA ILE A 62 -12.89 1.97 19.77
C ILE A 62 -13.92 1.10 19.08
N ASN A 63 -13.49 0.29 18.12
CA ASN A 63 -14.38 -0.53 17.29
C ASN A 63 -13.65 -1.69 16.63
N GLY A 64 -14.41 -2.65 16.07
CA GLY A 64 -13.86 -3.83 15.41
C GLY A 64 -14.16 -3.89 13.91
N ARG A 65 -14.48 -2.76 13.29
CA ARG A 65 -14.71 -2.65 11.84
C ARG A 65 -14.53 -1.20 11.35
N PRO A 66 -14.21 -0.99 10.07
CA PRO A 66 -14.20 0.35 9.48
C PRO A 66 -15.55 1.05 9.65
N LEU A 67 -15.53 2.33 9.94
CA LEU A 67 -16.71 3.17 10.07
C LEU A 67 -16.74 4.25 8.97
N SER A 68 -17.95 4.59 8.50
CA SER A 68 -18.18 5.68 7.55
C SER A 68 -18.32 7.00 8.32
N ILE A 69 -17.21 7.61 8.71
CA ILE A 69 -17.14 8.78 9.59
C ILE A 69 -16.90 10.09 8.83
N ASN A 70 -17.50 10.25 7.65
CA ASN A 70 -17.27 11.42 6.77
C ASN A 70 -17.45 12.76 7.47
N TRP A 71 -18.43 12.87 8.36
CA TRP A 71 -18.63 14.12 9.11
C TRP A 71 -17.47 14.40 10.05
N ALA A 72 -17.00 13.36 10.78
CA ALA A 72 -15.87 13.50 11.71
C ALA A 72 -14.59 13.85 10.94
N ASP A 73 -14.32 13.18 9.83
CA ASP A 73 -13.17 13.47 8.96
C ASP A 73 -13.12 14.95 8.55
N LYS A 74 -14.28 15.53 8.24
CA LYS A 74 -14.37 16.93 7.79
C LYS A 74 -14.26 17.95 8.92
N PHE A 75 -14.76 17.66 10.13
CA PHE A 75 -14.98 18.67 11.17
C PHE A 75 -14.21 18.43 12.48
N VAL A 76 -13.63 17.27 12.66
CA VAL A 76 -12.85 16.92 13.85
C VAL A 76 -11.36 16.96 13.52
N PRO A 77 -10.57 17.82 14.16
CA PRO A 77 -9.18 18.06 13.76
C PRO A 77 -8.24 16.90 14.08
N ALA A 78 -8.59 16.01 15.02
CA ALA A 78 -7.78 14.87 15.42
C ALA A 78 -8.65 13.63 15.63
N ILE A 79 -8.33 12.55 14.92
CA ILE A 79 -9.02 11.26 15.03
C ILE A 79 -7.99 10.16 15.26
N LEU A 80 -8.20 9.35 16.29
CA LEU A 80 -7.38 8.20 16.63
C LEU A 80 -8.22 6.92 16.50
N GLU A 81 -7.84 6.04 15.57
CA GLU A 81 -8.42 4.70 15.45
C GLU A 81 -7.65 3.74 16.37
N ALA A 82 -8.29 3.32 17.44
CA ALA A 82 -7.68 2.49 18.46
C ALA A 82 -8.04 1.00 18.34
N TRP A 83 -8.97 0.65 17.46
CA TRP A 83 -9.52 -0.71 17.39
C TRP A 83 -9.97 -1.21 18.77
N TYR A 84 -9.59 -2.42 19.16
CA TYR A 84 -9.73 -2.95 20.52
C TYR A 84 -8.36 -3.01 21.20
N PRO A 85 -7.93 -1.97 21.89
CA PRO A 85 -6.55 -1.79 22.33
C PRO A 85 -6.13 -2.66 23.52
N GLY A 86 -7.04 -3.48 24.07
CA GLY A 86 -6.77 -4.39 25.17
C GLY A 86 -6.57 -3.71 26.52
N SER A 87 -5.99 -4.44 27.49
CA SER A 87 -5.87 -4.01 28.88
C SER A 87 -4.93 -2.81 29.10
N LYS A 88 -3.97 -2.59 28.20
CA LYS A 88 -3.03 -1.44 28.25
C LYS A 88 -3.47 -0.27 27.37
N GLY A 89 -4.68 -0.37 26.78
CA GLY A 89 -5.19 0.64 25.85
C GLY A 89 -5.23 2.06 26.41
N GLY A 90 -5.62 2.23 27.66
CA GLY A 90 -5.66 3.54 28.29
C GLY A 90 -4.28 4.20 28.38
N THR A 91 -3.24 3.45 28.74
CA THR A 91 -1.86 3.94 28.77
C THR A 91 -1.38 4.31 27.38
N ALA A 92 -1.54 3.40 26.40
CA ALA A 92 -1.12 3.64 25.03
C ALA A 92 -1.80 4.87 24.40
N LEU A 93 -3.09 5.07 24.67
CA LEU A 93 -3.83 6.25 24.20
C LEU A 93 -3.32 7.54 24.87
N ALA A 94 -3.01 7.50 26.17
CA ALA A 94 -2.44 8.63 26.87
C ALA A 94 -1.07 9.02 26.29
N ASP A 95 -0.18 8.05 26.11
CA ASP A 95 1.15 8.27 25.54
C ASP A 95 1.08 8.95 24.14
N ILE A 96 0.12 8.55 23.32
CA ILE A 96 -0.14 9.19 22.02
C ILE A 96 -0.68 10.61 22.21
N LEU A 97 -1.72 10.79 23.05
CA LEU A 97 -2.39 12.08 23.20
C LEU A 97 -1.46 13.16 23.80
N PHE A 98 -0.56 12.78 24.72
CA PHE A 98 0.40 13.69 25.33
C PHE A 98 1.72 13.77 24.57
N GLY A 99 1.90 12.94 23.53
CA GLY A 99 3.07 12.99 22.64
C GLY A 99 4.30 12.28 23.18
N ASP A 100 4.15 11.44 24.20
CA ASP A 100 5.20 10.56 24.73
C ASP A 100 5.52 9.44 23.72
N TYR A 101 4.56 9.09 22.87
CA TYR A 101 4.72 8.16 21.75
C TYR A 101 4.20 8.78 20.46
N ASN A 102 5.01 8.70 19.39
CA ASN A 102 4.61 9.10 18.04
C ASN A 102 3.93 7.92 17.32
N PRO A 103 2.62 7.99 16.96
CA PRO A 103 1.93 6.87 16.34
C PRO A 103 2.50 6.55 14.97
N GLY A 104 2.86 5.27 14.77
CA GLY A 104 3.34 4.73 13.48
C GLY A 104 2.43 3.67 12.88
N GLY A 105 1.24 3.45 13.46
CA GLY A 105 0.28 2.45 13.00
C GLY A 105 -0.35 2.82 11.65
N LYS A 106 -0.59 1.81 10.80
CA LYS A 106 -1.27 1.96 9.50
C LYS A 106 -2.53 1.11 9.45
N LEU A 107 -3.56 1.61 8.78
CA LEU A 107 -4.82 0.88 8.59
C LEU A 107 -4.59 -0.36 7.74
N THR A 108 -5.06 -1.51 8.22
CA THR A 108 -4.98 -2.81 7.55
C THR A 108 -6.22 -3.12 6.72
N VAL A 109 -7.17 -2.21 6.68
CA VAL A 109 -8.43 -2.30 5.92
C VAL A 109 -8.79 -0.92 5.36
N THR A 110 -9.52 -0.91 4.26
CA THR A 110 -10.05 0.32 3.65
C THR A 110 -11.26 0.81 4.44
N PHE A 111 -11.33 2.10 4.72
CA PHE A 111 -12.50 2.76 5.29
C PHE A 111 -13.39 3.29 4.17
N PRO A 112 -14.61 2.77 3.98
CA PRO A 112 -15.52 3.26 2.95
C PRO A 112 -16.22 4.55 3.41
N LYS A 113 -16.62 5.37 2.46
CA LYS A 113 -17.46 6.55 2.72
C LYS A 113 -18.91 6.18 3.02
N THR A 114 -19.35 5.02 2.54
CA THR A 114 -20.73 4.54 2.74
C THR A 114 -20.80 3.03 2.66
N VAL A 115 -21.78 2.43 3.33
CA VAL A 115 -22.08 0.99 3.24
C VAL A 115 -22.40 0.56 1.80
N GLY A 116 -22.91 1.45 0.95
CA GLY A 116 -23.21 1.17 -0.45
C GLY A 116 -22.00 0.90 -1.34
N GLN A 117 -20.77 1.14 -0.84
CA GLN A 117 -19.53 0.81 -1.55
C GLN A 117 -19.07 -0.65 -1.32
N ILE A 118 -19.66 -1.38 -0.38
CA ILE A 118 -19.21 -2.73 -0.02
C ILE A 118 -19.65 -3.76 -1.08
N PRO A 119 -18.76 -4.69 -1.48
CA PRO A 119 -17.38 -4.90 -1.01
C PRO A 119 -16.39 -3.85 -1.56
N PHE A 120 -15.62 -3.23 -0.66
CA PHE A 120 -14.63 -2.22 -1.00
C PHE A 120 -13.34 -2.50 -0.22
N ASN A 121 -12.61 -3.50 -0.68
CA ASN A 121 -11.41 -4.00 -0.02
C ASN A 121 -10.17 -3.70 -0.86
N PHE A 122 -9.04 -3.60 -0.19
CA PHE A 122 -7.73 -3.69 -0.82
C PHE A 122 -7.22 -5.14 -0.70
N PRO A 123 -6.63 -5.74 -1.75
CA PRO A 123 -6.57 -5.21 -3.12
C PRO A 123 -7.92 -5.26 -3.83
N CYS A 124 -8.07 -4.44 -4.85
CA CYS A 124 -9.31 -4.34 -5.63
C CYS A 124 -9.04 -4.46 -7.13
N LYS A 125 -9.99 -5.03 -7.86
CA LYS A 125 -9.93 -5.08 -9.32
C LYS A 125 -10.37 -3.74 -9.92
N PRO A 126 -9.93 -3.42 -11.15
CA PRO A 126 -10.39 -2.24 -11.86
C PRO A 126 -11.92 -2.16 -11.86
N SER A 127 -12.46 -1.07 -11.37
CA SER A 127 -13.90 -0.83 -11.38
C SER A 127 -14.20 0.66 -11.35
N SER A 128 -15.40 1.02 -11.77
CA SER A 128 -15.86 2.41 -11.75
C SER A 128 -15.97 3.04 -10.35
N GLN A 129 -15.87 2.26 -9.29
CA GLN A 129 -15.91 2.73 -7.90
C GLN A 129 -14.54 3.16 -7.37
N ILE A 130 -13.47 2.71 -8.02
CA ILE A 130 -12.08 2.90 -7.60
C ILE A 130 -11.44 4.10 -8.29
N ASP A 131 -12.08 4.61 -9.32
CA ASP A 131 -11.56 5.64 -10.24
C ASP A 131 -11.34 7.03 -9.60
N GLY A 132 -11.05 7.07 -8.31
CA GLY A 132 -10.47 8.20 -7.56
C GLY A 132 -11.06 9.59 -7.85
N GLY A 133 -12.28 9.67 -8.38
CA GLY A 133 -12.90 10.95 -8.73
C GLY A 133 -12.47 11.53 -10.07
N LYS A 134 -11.66 10.82 -10.87
CA LYS A 134 -11.26 11.27 -12.23
C LYS A 134 -12.43 11.28 -13.20
N ASN A 135 -13.51 10.60 -12.87
CA ASN A 135 -14.74 10.59 -13.68
C ASN A 135 -15.89 11.11 -12.80
N PRO A 136 -16.21 12.40 -12.80
CA PRO A 136 -17.44 12.88 -12.19
C PRO A 136 -18.58 12.15 -12.91
N GLY A 137 -19.29 11.29 -12.18
CA GLY A 137 -20.42 10.55 -12.74
C GLY A 137 -21.43 11.48 -13.44
N PRO A 138 -22.38 10.93 -14.20
CA PRO A 138 -23.33 11.73 -14.94
C PRO A 138 -24.02 12.74 -14.02
N THR A 139 -24.07 13.98 -14.48
CA THR A 139 -24.86 15.04 -13.85
C THR A 139 -26.32 14.60 -13.82
N GLY A 140 -26.89 14.46 -12.63
CA GLY A 140 -28.27 14.04 -12.42
C GLY A 140 -28.50 13.51 -11.01
N ASN A 141 -29.64 12.90 -10.73
CA ASN A 141 -30.06 12.40 -9.43
C ASN A 141 -29.24 11.18 -8.91
N MET A 142 -28.17 10.80 -9.57
CA MET A 142 -27.26 9.73 -9.15
C MET A 142 -26.02 10.33 -8.50
N SER A 143 -25.96 10.27 -7.17
CA SER A 143 -24.72 10.56 -6.43
C SER A 143 -23.78 9.37 -6.53
N ARG A 144 -22.69 9.51 -7.28
CA ARG A 144 -21.55 8.59 -7.21
C ARG A 144 -20.67 9.00 -6.05
N ILE A 145 -20.36 8.05 -5.18
CA ILE A 145 -19.35 8.19 -4.14
C ILE A 145 -18.16 7.36 -4.57
N ASN A 146 -17.05 8.01 -4.94
CA ASN A 146 -15.84 7.36 -5.38
C ASN A 146 -14.74 7.44 -4.32
N GLY A 147 -13.82 6.48 -4.36
CA GLY A 147 -12.65 6.41 -3.50
C GLY A 147 -12.96 6.07 -2.04
N ALA A 148 -11.92 5.76 -1.31
CA ALA A 148 -11.98 5.47 0.13
C ALA A 148 -12.17 6.76 0.95
N LEU A 149 -12.69 6.62 2.15
CA LEU A 149 -12.53 7.65 3.19
C LEU A 149 -11.08 7.66 3.66
N TYR A 150 -10.58 6.47 4.06
CA TYR A 150 -9.16 6.24 4.29
C TYR A 150 -8.74 4.95 3.57
N PRO A 151 -7.68 5.01 2.73
CA PRO A 151 -7.22 3.85 1.98
C PRO A 151 -6.49 2.85 2.87
N PHE A 152 -6.28 1.63 2.36
CA PHE A 152 -5.41 0.64 2.97
C PHE A 152 -4.00 1.23 3.18
N GLY A 153 -3.41 0.96 4.33
CA GLY A 153 -2.07 1.45 4.67
C GLY A 153 -2.02 2.88 5.19
N TYR A 154 -3.15 3.61 5.24
CA TYR A 154 -3.20 4.99 5.71
C TYR A 154 -2.89 5.11 7.20
N GLY A 155 -2.16 6.16 7.58
CA GLY A 155 -1.89 6.55 8.96
C GLY A 155 -0.95 7.74 9.00
N LEU A 156 -1.21 8.68 9.92
CA LEU A 156 -0.45 9.89 10.12
C LEU A 156 0.63 9.69 11.20
N SER A 157 1.60 10.60 11.22
CA SER A 157 2.68 10.67 12.21
C SER A 157 2.83 12.11 12.72
N TYR A 158 3.47 12.27 13.87
CA TYR A 158 3.86 13.60 14.40
C TYR A 158 5.16 14.11 13.76
N THR A 159 5.75 13.35 12.83
CA THR A 159 6.91 13.73 12.03
C THR A 159 6.63 13.54 10.55
N THR A 160 7.58 13.89 9.71
CA THR A 160 7.48 13.75 8.25
C THR A 160 8.61 12.90 7.71
N PHE A 161 8.32 12.12 6.67
CA PHE A 161 9.28 11.24 6.03
C PHE A 161 9.38 11.57 4.54
N GLU A 162 10.59 11.60 4.02
CA GLU A 162 10.89 11.74 2.60
C GLU A 162 11.42 10.41 2.05
N TYR A 163 10.95 10.04 0.86
CA TYR A 163 11.35 8.83 0.14
C TYR A 163 12.18 9.24 -1.06
N SER A 164 13.34 8.61 -1.27
CA SER A 164 14.26 8.92 -2.36
C SER A 164 14.98 7.69 -2.89
N ASP A 165 15.77 7.87 -3.92
CA ASP A 165 16.78 6.94 -4.44
C ASP A 165 16.23 5.55 -4.79
N LEU A 166 15.04 5.48 -5.44
CA LEU A 166 14.47 4.21 -5.88
C LEU A 166 15.35 3.59 -6.97
N ASP A 167 15.86 2.40 -6.68
CA ASP A 167 16.60 1.56 -7.62
C ASP A 167 15.96 0.17 -7.73
N ILE A 168 15.90 -0.35 -8.96
CA ILE A 168 15.40 -1.70 -9.26
C ILE A 168 16.51 -2.43 -10.02
N THR A 169 17.06 -3.48 -9.42
CA THR A 169 18.21 -4.19 -10.00
C THR A 169 18.03 -5.71 -9.92
N PRO A 170 18.12 -6.43 -11.05
CA PRO A 170 18.08 -5.92 -12.42
C PRO A 170 16.70 -5.37 -12.80
N ARG A 171 16.62 -4.44 -13.77
CA ARG A 171 15.36 -3.89 -14.28
C ARG A 171 14.65 -4.80 -15.28
N VAL A 172 15.37 -5.76 -15.84
CA VAL A 172 14.85 -6.75 -16.78
C VAL A 172 15.21 -8.13 -16.26
N ILE A 173 14.22 -8.99 -16.11
CA ILE A 173 14.36 -10.36 -15.60
C ILE A 173 13.61 -11.34 -16.48
N THR A 174 13.89 -12.62 -16.31
CA THR A 174 13.06 -13.71 -16.84
C THR A 174 12.10 -14.22 -15.76
N PRO A 175 11.08 -15.04 -16.09
CA PRO A 175 10.05 -15.51 -15.16
C PRO A 175 10.54 -16.22 -13.89
N ASN A 176 11.77 -16.73 -13.87
CA ASN A 176 12.35 -17.45 -12.73
C ASN A 176 13.47 -16.67 -12.01
N GLU A 177 13.77 -15.46 -12.45
CA GLU A 177 14.71 -14.57 -11.79
C GLU A 177 13.99 -13.67 -10.78
N SER A 178 14.76 -12.97 -9.96
CA SER A 178 14.26 -11.99 -9.02
C SER A 178 14.95 -10.64 -9.20
N ALA A 179 14.28 -9.58 -8.79
CA ALA A 179 14.84 -8.23 -8.74
C ALA A 179 14.85 -7.73 -7.29
N THR A 180 15.81 -6.87 -6.98
CA THR A 180 15.89 -6.17 -5.72
C THR A 180 15.45 -4.72 -5.93
N VAL A 181 14.52 -4.26 -5.12
CA VAL A 181 14.07 -2.87 -5.05
C VAL A 181 14.72 -2.22 -3.84
N ARG A 182 15.49 -1.16 -4.03
CA ARG A 182 16.09 -0.37 -2.95
C ARG A 182 15.53 1.03 -2.97
N LEU A 183 15.38 1.61 -1.81
CA LEU A 183 15.02 3.02 -1.64
C LEU A 183 15.55 3.52 -0.30
N LYS A 184 15.60 4.83 -0.16
CA LYS A 184 15.99 5.50 1.08
C LYS A 184 14.81 6.27 1.66
N VAL A 185 14.65 6.21 2.99
CA VAL A 185 13.68 7.01 3.73
C VAL A 185 14.41 7.85 4.76
N THR A 186 14.07 9.14 4.81
CA THR A 186 14.67 10.13 5.72
C THR A 186 13.57 10.74 6.57
N ASN A 187 13.78 10.83 7.89
CA ASN A 187 12.92 11.61 8.77
C ASN A 187 13.27 13.10 8.61
N THR A 188 12.43 13.86 7.94
CA THR A 188 12.60 15.30 7.68
C THR A 188 11.96 16.20 8.73
N GLY A 189 11.27 15.59 9.71
CA GLY A 189 10.61 16.33 10.77
C GLY A 189 11.50 16.56 12.01
N LYS A 190 10.86 16.98 13.10
CA LYS A 190 11.56 17.38 14.34
C LYS A 190 11.40 16.37 15.47
N ARG A 191 10.71 15.27 15.26
CA ARG A 191 10.47 14.21 16.25
C ARG A 191 10.93 12.88 15.70
N ALA A 192 11.42 12.01 16.55
CA ALA A 192 11.60 10.61 16.23
C ALA A 192 10.25 9.95 15.90
N GLY A 193 10.25 8.96 15.06
CA GLY A 193 9.03 8.25 14.72
C GLY A 193 9.24 7.03 13.86
N ASP A 194 8.20 6.21 13.82
CA ASP A 194 8.16 5.04 12.98
C ASP A 194 7.46 5.34 11.65
N GLU A 195 8.04 4.86 10.56
CA GLU A 195 7.36 4.77 9.27
C GLU A 195 7.17 3.31 8.87
N VAL A 196 6.05 3.01 8.26
CA VAL A 196 5.80 1.72 7.61
C VAL A 196 5.84 1.94 6.11
N VAL A 197 6.99 1.64 5.53
CA VAL A 197 7.23 1.74 4.10
C VAL A 197 6.58 0.57 3.40
N GLN A 198 5.70 0.85 2.44
CA GLN A 198 4.90 -0.15 1.74
C GLN A 198 5.31 -0.19 0.27
N LEU A 199 5.65 -1.38 -0.23
CA LEU A 199 5.93 -1.62 -1.64
C LEU A 199 4.75 -2.31 -2.29
N TYR A 200 4.23 -1.70 -3.34
CA TYR A 200 3.13 -2.22 -4.15
C TYR A 200 3.62 -2.62 -5.53
N ILE A 201 2.91 -3.57 -6.13
CA ILE A 201 3.16 -4.04 -7.49
C ILE A 201 1.87 -4.04 -8.30
N ARG A 202 1.96 -3.63 -9.55
CA ARG A 202 0.89 -3.69 -10.54
C ARG A 202 1.41 -4.33 -11.82
N ASP A 203 0.72 -5.35 -12.28
CA ASP A 203 0.87 -5.87 -13.63
C ASP A 203 0.17 -4.91 -14.61
N VAL A 204 0.90 -4.40 -15.59
CA VAL A 204 0.40 -3.37 -16.52
C VAL A 204 -0.59 -3.98 -17.53
N LEU A 205 -0.29 -5.19 -17.99
CA LEU A 205 -1.11 -5.90 -18.99
C LEU A 205 -1.03 -7.39 -18.77
N SER A 206 -2.14 -8.02 -18.46
CA SER A 206 -2.25 -9.45 -18.19
C SER A 206 -3.39 -10.09 -19.00
N SER A 207 -3.29 -11.40 -19.24
CA SER A 207 -4.29 -12.18 -19.98
C SER A 207 -5.63 -12.28 -19.27
N ILE A 208 -5.64 -12.05 -17.95
CA ILE A 208 -6.83 -12.02 -17.10
C ILE A 208 -6.92 -10.70 -16.36
N THR A 209 -8.08 -10.37 -15.81
CA THR A 209 -8.23 -9.17 -14.96
C THR A 209 -7.54 -9.38 -13.62
N THR A 210 -6.41 -8.70 -13.42
CA THR A 210 -5.66 -8.64 -12.17
C THR A 210 -6.11 -7.49 -11.27
N TYR A 211 -5.54 -7.37 -10.08
CA TYR A 211 -5.79 -6.25 -9.18
C TYR A 211 -5.10 -4.97 -9.66
N GLU A 212 -5.68 -3.81 -9.34
CA GLU A 212 -5.07 -2.50 -9.62
C GLU A 212 -3.66 -2.39 -9.04
N LYS A 213 -3.45 -2.94 -7.87
CA LYS A 213 -2.15 -3.12 -7.23
C LYS A 213 -2.25 -4.13 -6.09
N ASN A 214 -1.17 -4.82 -5.80
CA ASN A 214 -1.01 -5.70 -4.66
C ASN A 214 0.08 -5.17 -3.74
N LEU A 215 -0.02 -5.43 -2.43
CA LEU A 215 1.08 -5.20 -1.50
C LEU A 215 2.14 -6.30 -1.71
N ALA A 216 3.30 -5.92 -2.22
CA ALA A 216 4.43 -6.82 -2.43
C ALA A 216 5.30 -6.99 -1.17
N GLY A 217 5.31 -5.96 -0.30
CA GLY A 217 6.06 -6.02 0.95
C GLY A 217 5.90 -4.76 1.77
N PHE A 218 6.32 -4.83 3.03
CA PHE A 218 6.39 -3.65 3.90
C PHE A 218 7.51 -3.81 4.92
N GLN A 219 8.05 -2.69 5.39
CA GLN A 219 9.02 -2.65 6.49
C GLN A 219 8.68 -1.50 7.42
N ARG A 220 8.68 -1.77 8.73
CA ARG A 220 8.59 -0.74 9.76
C ARG A 220 9.99 -0.35 10.19
N ILE A 221 10.29 0.92 10.16
CA ILE A 221 11.57 1.51 10.55
C ILE A 221 11.35 2.60 11.59
N HIS A 222 12.32 2.79 12.47
CA HIS A 222 12.35 3.89 13.42
C HIS A 222 13.46 4.85 13.02
N LEU A 223 13.18 6.15 12.93
CA LEU A 223 14.15 7.16 12.53
C LEU A 223 14.13 8.36 13.47
N GLU A 224 15.31 8.75 13.95
CA GLU A 224 15.52 10.01 14.64
C GLU A 224 15.39 11.20 13.66
N PRO A 225 15.18 12.44 14.14
CA PRO A 225 15.18 13.63 13.30
C PRO A 225 16.45 13.75 12.46
N GLY A 226 16.30 13.82 11.14
CA GLY A 226 17.40 13.87 10.17
C GLY A 226 18.04 12.54 9.84
N GLU A 227 17.66 11.46 10.52
CA GLU A 227 18.16 10.12 10.22
C GLU A 227 17.57 9.59 8.91
N ALA A 228 18.37 8.81 8.18
CA ALA A 228 17.97 8.14 6.95
C ALA A 228 18.34 6.65 7.01
N GLN A 229 17.49 5.82 6.43
CA GLN A 229 17.72 4.37 6.30
C GLN A 229 17.46 3.91 4.88
N GLU A 230 18.33 3.06 4.38
CA GLU A 230 18.11 2.31 3.15
C GLU A 230 17.29 1.05 3.43
N LEU A 231 16.36 0.76 2.53
CA LEU A 231 15.46 -0.38 2.58
C LEU A 231 15.61 -1.22 1.32
N SER A 232 15.41 -2.51 1.45
CA SER A 232 15.53 -3.45 0.34
C SER A 232 14.36 -4.43 0.37
N PHE A 233 13.74 -4.64 -0.80
CA PHE A 233 12.68 -5.62 -1.02
C PHE A 233 13.07 -6.53 -2.18
N THR A 234 12.74 -7.81 -2.07
CA THR A 234 12.95 -8.77 -3.16
C THR A 234 11.62 -9.00 -3.88
N ILE A 235 11.63 -8.83 -5.18
CA ILE A 235 10.51 -9.21 -6.07
C ILE A 235 10.91 -10.52 -6.75
N ASP A 236 10.20 -11.57 -6.44
CA ASP A 236 10.40 -12.92 -6.96
C ASP A 236 9.15 -13.40 -7.72
N ARG A 237 9.19 -14.64 -8.21
CA ARG A 237 8.10 -15.27 -8.95
C ARG A 237 6.73 -15.12 -8.27
N LYS A 238 6.65 -15.25 -6.93
CA LYS A 238 5.38 -15.18 -6.19
C LYS A 238 4.69 -13.83 -6.27
N HIS A 239 5.46 -12.77 -6.50
CA HIS A 239 4.93 -11.42 -6.67
C HIS A 239 4.45 -11.14 -8.09
N LEU A 240 4.93 -11.94 -9.07
CA LEU A 240 4.73 -11.74 -10.50
C LEU A 240 3.71 -12.70 -11.10
N GLU A 241 3.48 -13.86 -10.45
CA GLU A 241 2.63 -14.90 -11.01
C GLU A 241 1.14 -14.59 -10.87
N LEU A 242 0.38 -15.01 -11.86
CA LEU A 242 -1.07 -15.00 -11.88
C LEU A 242 -1.61 -16.40 -12.19
N LEU A 243 -2.87 -16.65 -11.84
CA LEU A 243 -3.58 -17.87 -12.20
C LEU A 243 -4.30 -17.63 -13.54
N ASP A 244 -3.83 -18.28 -14.60
CA ASP A 244 -4.36 -18.08 -15.95
C ASP A 244 -5.74 -18.74 -16.18
N ALA A 245 -6.27 -18.63 -17.38
CA ALA A 245 -7.56 -19.22 -17.75
C ALA A 245 -7.57 -20.76 -17.70
N ASP A 246 -6.40 -21.40 -17.79
CA ASP A 246 -6.20 -22.85 -17.68
C ASP A 246 -5.95 -23.31 -16.23
N MET A 247 -6.11 -22.41 -15.24
CA MET A 247 -5.87 -22.67 -13.83
C MET A 247 -4.41 -23.04 -13.50
N LYS A 248 -3.46 -22.43 -14.22
CA LYS A 248 -2.02 -22.60 -13.99
C LYS A 248 -1.41 -21.31 -13.45
N TRP A 249 -0.48 -21.45 -12.51
CA TRP A 249 0.33 -20.32 -12.05
C TRP A 249 1.42 -20.03 -13.07
N VAL A 250 1.34 -18.86 -13.69
CA VAL A 250 2.26 -18.41 -14.74
C VAL A 250 2.77 -17.01 -14.45
N VAL A 251 3.98 -16.73 -14.90
CA VAL A 251 4.50 -15.36 -14.99
C VAL A 251 4.48 -14.97 -16.45
N GLU A 252 3.69 -13.97 -16.79
CA GLU A 252 3.59 -13.48 -18.17
C GLU A 252 4.68 -12.44 -18.45
N PRO A 253 5.26 -12.44 -19.66
CA PRO A 253 6.15 -11.36 -20.08
C PRO A 253 5.38 -10.03 -20.14
N GLY A 254 5.99 -8.98 -19.65
CA GLY A 254 5.37 -7.66 -19.60
C GLY A 254 6.03 -6.73 -18.57
N ASP A 255 5.45 -5.56 -18.43
CA ASP A 255 5.90 -4.55 -17.50
C ASP A 255 5.11 -4.61 -16.19
N PHE A 256 5.84 -4.52 -15.08
CA PHE A 256 5.31 -4.40 -13.73
C PHE A 256 5.71 -3.06 -13.15
N VAL A 257 4.75 -2.28 -12.71
CA VAL A 257 5.01 -1.02 -11.99
C VAL A 257 5.17 -1.34 -10.51
N LEU A 258 6.33 -1.01 -9.96
CA LEU A 258 6.66 -1.07 -8.54
C LEU A 258 6.49 0.32 -7.93
N MET A 259 5.77 0.40 -6.83
CA MET A 259 5.35 1.67 -6.21
C MET A 259 5.67 1.63 -4.73
N ALA A 260 6.51 2.53 -4.24
CA ALA A 260 6.79 2.68 -2.82
C ALA A 260 6.03 3.88 -2.24
N GLY A 261 5.40 3.70 -1.10
CA GLY A 261 4.59 4.74 -0.49
C GLY A 261 4.26 4.51 0.97
N ALA A 262 3.59 5.48 1.58
CA ALA A 262 3.12 5.45 2.96
C ALA A 262 1.70 4.85 3.11
N SER A 263 1.00 4.67 1.98
CA SER A 263 -0.28 3.98 1.88
C SER A 263 -0.53 3.52 0.44
N SER A 264 -1.60 2.77 0.21
CA SER A 264 -1.98 2.35 -1.16
C SER A 264 -2.30 3.51 -2.11
N GLU A 265 -2.54 4.72 -1.60
CA GLU A 265 -2.83 5.91 -2.38
C GLU A 265 -1.81 7.05 -2.19
N ASP A 266 -0.99 7.00 -1.16
CA ASP A 266 0.15 7.90 -0.98
C ASP A 266 1.41 7.23 -1.54
N ILE A 267 1.48 7.13 -2.87
CA ILE A 267 2.63 6.60 -3.60
C ILE A 267 3.62 7.75 -3.84
N ARG A 268 4.85 7.57 -3.38
CA ARG A 268 5.90 8.59 -3.41
C ARG A 268 6.97 8.32 -4.45
N LEU A 269 7.27 7.04 -4.71
CA LEU A 269 8.24 6.63 -5.71
C LEU A 269 7.63 5.51 -6.57
N ASN A 270 7.99 5.48 -7.85
CA ASN A 270 7.63 4.37 -8.72
C ASN A 270 8.72 4.07 -9.75
N GLY A 271 8.73 2.85 -10.24
CA GLY A 271 9.64 2.39 -11.29
C GLY A 271 9.08 1.16 -11.96
N THR A 272 9.66 0.80 -13.10
CA THR A 272 9.23 -0.35 -13.89
C THR A 272 10.25 -1.48 -13.81
N LEU A 273 9.74 -2.69 -13.59
CA LEU A 273 10.41 -3.97 -13.77
C LEU A 273 9.82 -4.65 -14.99
N THR A 274 10.66 -5.06 -15.94
CA THR A 274 10.21 -5.76 -17.15
C THR A 274 10.53 -7.25 -17.03
N VAL A 275 9.56 -8.10 -17.28
CA VAL A 275 9.74 -9.54 -17.44
C VAL A 275 9.79 -9.87 -18.93
N GLU A 276 10.90 -10.45 -19.39
CA GLU A 276 11.07 -10.91 -20.77
C GLU A 276 11.00 -12.43 -20.84
N ASP A 277 10.52 -12.95 -21.98
CA ASP A 277 10.67 -14.38 -22.25
C ASP A 277 12.14 -14.75 -22.49
N TYR A 278 12.48 -16.03 -22.30
CA TYR A 278 13.85 -16.51 -22.44
C TYR A 278 14.43 -16.31 -23.85
N GLN A 279 13.61 -16.36 -24.90
CA GLN A 279 14.08 -16.22 -26.27
C GLN A 279 14.40 -14.76 -26.59
N THR A 280 13.53 -13.84 -26.17
CA THR A 280 13.76 -12.39 -26.32
C THR A 280 15.02 -11.97 -25.58
N ARG A 281 15.21 -12.43 -24.34
CA ARG A 281 16.39 -12.11 -23.54
C ARG A 281 17.69 -12.69 -24.13
N ALA A 282 17.65 -13.93 -24.65
CA ALA A 282 18.80 -14.54 -25.30
C ALA A 282 19.25 -13.72 -26.52
N LYS A 283 18.32 -13.27 -27.37
CA LYS A 283 18.63 -12.41 -28.51
C LYS A 283 19.21 -11.06 -28.09
N ALA A 284 18.68 -10.44 -27.03
CA ALA A 284 19.18 -9.17 -26.51
C ALA A 284 20.62 -9.30 -25.98
N ILE A 285 20.94 -10.38 -25.26
CA ILE A 285 22.30 -10.67 -24.77
C ILE A 285 23.26 -10.91 -25.96
N GLU A 286 22.82 -11.62 -26.99
CA GLU A 286 23.63 -11.88 -28.16
C GLU A 286 23.95 -10.60 -28.95
N ALA A 287 22.98 -9.70 -29.09
CA ALA A 287 23.16 -8.41 -29.75
C ALA A 287 24.11 -7.46 -28.98
N GLN A 288 24.27 -7.62 -27.68
CA GLN A 288 25.20 -6.83 -26.85
C GLN A 288 26.64 -7.38 -26.83
N LYS A 289 26.87 -8.57 -27.35
CA LYS A 289 28.22 -9.10 -27.47
C LYS A 289 29.02 -8.21 -28.45
N PRO A 290 30.21 -7.73 -28.10
CA PRO A 290 31.04 -6.97 -29.02
C PRO A 290 31.29 -7.81 -30.26
N ALA A 291 31.07 -7.22 -31.44
CA ALA A 291 31.36 -7.87 -32.71
C ALA A 291 32.79 -8.43 -32.64
N LYS A 292 32.96 -9.76 -32.75
CA LYS A 292 34.30 -10.35 -32.86
C LYS A 292 35.00 -9.60 -33.99
N ARG A 293 36.05 -8.85 -33.66
CA ARG A 293 36.95 -8.35 -34.67
C ARG A 293 37.51 -9.59 -35.41
N VAL A 294 36.99 -9.83 -36.56
CA VAL A 294 37.61 -10.77 -37.48
C VAL A 294 38.92 -10.09 -37.87
N SER A 295 40.01 -10.51 -37.27
CA SER A 295 41.33 -10.22 -37.83
C SER A 295 41.32 -10.86 -39.19
N ALA A 296 41.42 -10.06 -40.24
CA ALA A 296 41.57 -10.58 -41.58
C ALA A 296 42.87 -11.39 -41.60
N SER A 297 42.74 -12.71 -41.52
CA SER A 297 43.80 -13.63 -41.87
C SER A 297 43.85 -13.61 -43.41
N THR A 298 44.97 -13.26 -43.92
CA THR A 298 45.22 -13.24 -45.38
C THR A 298 45.51 -14.63 -45.91
N ASN A 299 45.24 -15.67 -45.20
CA ASN A 299 45.50 -17.04 -45.61
C ASN A 299 44.16 -17.79 -45.84
N PRO A 300 43.87 -18.24 -47.08
CA PRO A 300 42.61 -18.93 -47.37
C PRO A 300 42.40 -20.27 -46.71
N GLU A 301 43.43 -20.87 -46.15
CA GLU A 301 43.38 -22.19 -45.48
C GLU A 301 42.93 -22.13 -44.02
N ASP A 302 42.83 -20.94 -43.41
CA ASP A 302 42.41 -20.78 -42.02
C ASP A 302 40.89 -20.57 -41.88
N ALA A 303 40.13 -20.55 -42.98
CA ALA A 303 38.70 -20.21 -42.96
C ALA A 303 37.77 -21.37 -42.57
N GLU A 304 38.25 -22.61 -42.52
CA GLU A 304 37.41 -23.79 -42.27
C GLU A 304 37.32 -24.26 -40.78
N ASN A 305 38.07 -23.64 -39.85
CA ASN A 305 38.15 -24.11 -38.47
C ASN A 305 37.60 -23.19 -37.40
N VAL A 306 36.66 -22.31 -37.68
CA VAL A 306 36.12 -21.34 -36.70
C VAL A 306 34.60 -21.53 -36.42
N LEU A 307 34.10 -22.75 -36.58
CA LEU A 307 32.84 -23.13 -36.00
C LEU A 307 33.12 -24.16 -34.88
N ASP A 308 33.47 -23.68 -33.72
CA ASP A 308 33.65 -24.54 -32.54
C ASP A 308 32.23 -24.93 -32.05
N GLU A 309 31.76 -26.09 -32.55
CA GLU A 309 30.48 -26.72 -32.18
C GLU A 309 30.38 -27.07 -30.68
N LYS A 310 31.41 -26.74 -29.87
CA LYS A 310 31.48 -27.11 -28.45
C LYS A 310 30.92 -26.03 -27.49
N ILE A 311 30.57 -24.85 -27.96
CA ILE A 311 30.08 -23.80 -27.05
C ILE A 311 28.55 -23.87 -26.82
N ILE A 312 27.78 -24.27 -27.84
CA ILE A 312 26.33 -24.35 -27.75
C ILE A 312 25.84 -25.48 -26.80
N PRO A 313 26.42 -26.69 -26.82
CA PRO A 313 25.98 -27.76 -25.91
C PRO A 313 26.28 -27.50 -24.43
N LYS A 314 27.33 -26.73 -24.12
CA LYS A 314 27.71 -26.46 -22.72
C LYS A 314 26.80 -25.46 -22.02
N VAL A 315 26.20 -24.53 -22.76
CA VAL A 315 25.26 -23.54 -22.18
C VAL A 315 23.85 -24.14 -22.02
N LEU A 316 23.45 -25.04 -22.91
CA LEU A 316 22.18 -25.75 -22.83
C LEU A 316 22.21 -27.00 -21.94
N GLY A 317 23.39 -27.59 -21.69
CA GLY A 317 23.56 -28.82 -20.91
C GLY A 317 23.58 -28.64 -19.38
N THR A 318 23.60 -27.42 -18.87
CA THR A 318 23.64 -27.17 -17.41
C THR A 318 22.26 -26.94 -16.79
N PHE A 319 21.18 -27.01 -17.55
CA PHE A 319 19.81 -26.76 -17.09
C PHE A 319 18.88 -27.98 -17.13
N TRP A 320 19.41 -29.21 -17.12
CA TRP A 320 18.59 -30.41 -17.04
C TRP A 320 18.82 -31.17 -15.72
N TYR A 321 17.80 -31.10 -14.85
CA TYR A 321 17.39 -32.01 -13.80
C TYR A 321 18.41 -32.42 -12.72
N SER A 322 18.14 -32.07 -11.50
CA SER A 322 18.19 -33.00 -10.36
C SER A 322 16.78 -33.06 -9.77
N ASP A 323 16.35 -34.30 -9.52
CA ASP A 323 15.08 -34.73 -8.92
C ASP A 323 14.69 -33.97 -7.65
#